data_a5d088869727a1e9acf2fcde6f63113d
#
_entry.id   a5d088869727a1e9acf2fcde6f63113d
#
_cell.length_a   1.000
_cell.length_b   1.000
_cell.length_c   1.000
_cell.angle_alpha   90.00
_cell.angle_beta   90.00
_cell.angle_gamma   90.00
#
_symmetry.space_group_name_H-M   'P 1'
#
loop_
_entity.id
_entity.type
_entity.pdbx_description
1 polymer ?
#
loop_
_entity_poly.entity_id
_entity_poly.type
_entity_poly.pdbx_seq_one_letter_code
_entity_poly.pdbx_strand_id
1 'polypeptide(L)'
;MNIIIRNETPADYRKVEHLIREAFWNQNFPGCDEHYLLHKMRDHEDFIPELDLVLELNGELVGSIVYTKATLVDEQRQKKEILSFGPVGILPQYQRKGLGKQLMEASFARAAHMGWDTVVIFGNPENYIPRGFKSCKKYNVCLAPGVFPTALLVKELKPGALDGRLWLYQGSSAENLCADAQEAARFDDEFPPKEKGWQPSQELFFIYSHSSVVR
;
A
#
# COMPACT_ATOMS: atom_id res chain seq x y z
N MET A 1 9.54 -17.30 -19.46
CA MET A 1 8.72 -16.76 -18.36
C MET A 1 7.98 -15.56 -18.93
N ASN A 2 6.67 -15.66 -19.08
CA ASN A 2 5.85 -14.56 -19.63
C ASN A 2 5.23 -13.79 -18.46
N ILE A 3 5.60 -12.52 -18.31
CA ILE A 3 5.08 -11.62 -17.28
C ILE A 3 4.28 -10.53 -17.98
N ILE A 4 3.04 -10.33 -17.56
CA ILE A 4 2.15 -9.27 -18.04
C ILE A 4 1.71 -8.45 -16.82
N ILE A 5 1.85 -7.12 -16.92
CA ILE A 5 1.29 -6.19 -15.93
C ILE A 5 0.24 -5.34 -16.65
N ARG A 6 -0.99 -5.44 -16.18
CA ARG A 6 -2.15 -4.77 -16.77
C ARG A 6 -3.08 -4.22 -15.70
N ASN A 7 -4.06 -3.42 -16.09
CA ASN A 7 -5.12 -3.05 -15.16
C ASN A 7 -5.94 -4.27 -14.75
N GLU A 8 -6.41 -4.24 -13.51
CA GLU A 8 -7.44 -5.13 -13.00
C GLU A 8 -8.74 -4.91 -13.79
N THR A 9 -9.53 -5.95 -13.92
CA THR A 9 -10.88 -5.89 -14.50
C THR A 9 -11.88 -6.50 -13.52
N PRO A 10 -13.19 -6.19 -13.64
CA PRO A 10 -14.20 -6.80 -12.77
C PRO A 10 -14.18 -8.33 -12.74
N ALA A 11 -13.73 -8.98 -13.81
CA ALA A 11 -13.57 -10.44 -13.88
C ALA A 11 -12.41 -10.97 -13.00
N ASP A 12 -11.51 -10.11 -12.59
CA ASP A 12 -10.37 -10.44 -11.74
C ASP A 12 -10.66 -10.26 -10.24
N TYR A 13 -11.62 -9.42 -9.87
CA TYR A 13 -11.86 -8.93 -8.50
C TYR A 13 -11.78 -10.04 -7.45
N ARG A 14 -12.55 -11.10 -7.62
CA ARG A 14 -12.57 -12.19 -6.63
C ARG A 14 -11.24 -12.94 -6.53
N LYS A 15 -10.52 -13.08 -7.64
CA LYS A 15 -9.18 -13.70 -7.66
C LYS A 15 -8.16 -12.81 -6.97
N VAL A 16 -8.26 -11.51 -7.17
CA VAL A 16 -7.35 -10.53 -6.54
C VAL A 16 -7.62 -10.42 -5.04
N GLU A 17 -8.88 -10.41 -4.62
CA GLU A 17 -9.24 -10.49 -3.20
C GLU A 17 -8.66 -11.74 -2.54
N HIS A 18 -8.81 -12.91 -3.18
CA HIS A 18 -8.19 -14.13 -2.70
C HIS A 18 -6.65 -14.03 -2.65
N LEU A 19 -6.03 -13.46 -3.67
CA LEU A 19 -4.57 -13.24 -3.74
C LEU A 19 -4.09 -12.36 -2.57
N ILE A 20 -4.76 -11.24 -2.32
CA ILE A 20 -4.42 -10.33 -1.22
C ILE A 20 -4.62 -11.02 0.12
N ARG A 21 -5.72 -11.76 0.29
CA ARG A 21 -5.95 -12.57 1.49
C ARG A 21 -4.80 -13.55 1.74
N GLU A 22 -4.36 -14.29 0.72
CA GLU A 22 -3.24 -15.23 0.83
C GLU A 22 -1.92 -14.53 1.17
N ALA A 23 -1.66 -13.36 0.57
CA ALA A 23 -0.43 -12.61 0.77
C ALA A 23 -0.31 -11.99 2.16
N PHE A 24 -1.45 -11.61 2.78
CA PHE A 24 -1.49 -10.93 4.07
C PHE A 24 -1.86 -11.82 5.24
N TRP A 25 -2.28 -13.08 5.01
CA TRP A 25 -2.75 -13.95 6.07
C TRP A 25 -1.73 -14.12 7.21
N ASN A 26 -2.13 -13.74 8.42
CA ASN A 26 -1.29 -13.73 9.62
C ASN A 26 -0.02 -12.84 9.54
N GLN A 27 0.05 -11.85 8.65
CA GLN A 27 1.23 -11.00 8.52
C GLN A 27 1.25 -9.86 9.55
N ASN A 28 0.15 -9.14 9.68
CA ASN A 28 0.04 -7.94 10.53
C ASN A 28 -0.66 -8.25 11.87
N PHE A 29 -1.61 -9.16 11.84
CA PHE A 29 -2.36 -9.70 12.99
C PHE A 29 -2.89 -11.09 12.64
N PRO A 30 -3.45 -11.87 13.60
CA PRO A 30 -4.05 -13.17 13.29
C PRO A 30 -5.23 -13.07 12.33
N GLY A 31 -5.09 -13.60 11.13
CA GLY A 31 -5.98 -13.39 9.99
C GLY A 31 -5.49 -12.25 9.11
N CYS A 32 -6.40 -11.58 8.41
CA CYS A 32 -6.18 -10.33 7.67
C CYS A 32 -7.53 -9.70 7.28
N ASP A 33 -7.53 -8.40 6.96
CA ASP A 33 -8.67 -7.64 6.44
C ASP A 33 -8.34 -6.87 5.16
N GLU A 34 -7.11 -6.94 4.67
CA GLU A 34 -6.65 -6.22 3.49
C GLU A 34 -7.43 -6.59 2.22
N HIS A 35 -7.94 -7.81 2.11
CA HIS A 35 -8.78 -8.23 0.99
C HIS A 35 -10.17 -7.59 1.05
N TYR A 36 -10.71 -7.36 2.25
CA TYR A 36 -11.95 -6.61 2.45
C TYR A 36 -11.73 -5.11 2.21
N LEU A 37 -10.61 -4.56 2.69
CA LEU A 37 -10.20 -3.19 2.38
C LEU A 37 -10.16 -2.96 0.86
N LEU A 38 -9.50 -3.84 0.11
CA LEU A 38 -9.43 -3.77 -1.35
C LEU A 38 -10.82 -3.82 -2.00
N HIS A 39 -11.68 -4.74 -1.53
CA HIS A 39 -13.07 -4.85 -2.02
C HIS A 39 -13.81 -3.51 -1.92
N LYS A 40 -13.76 -2.87 -0.76
CA LYS A 40 -14.44 -1.59 -0.51
C LYS A 40 -13.76 -0.41 -1.20
N MET A 41 -12.44 -0.46 -1.35
CA MET A 41 -11.65 0.65 -1.89
C MET A 41 -11.97 0.95 -3.34
N ARG A 42 -12.35 -0.05 -4.14
CA ARG A 42 -12.67 0.12 -5.57
C ARG A 42 -13.82 1.11 -5.82
N ASP A 43 -14.73 1.26 -4.86
CA ASP A 43 -15.87 2.19 -4.93
C ASP A 43 -15.57 3.55 -4.28
N HIS A 44 -14.36 3.77 -3.75
CA HIS A 44 -14.01 4.99 -3.05
C HIS A 44 -13.56 6.09 -4.01
N GLU A 45 -13.92 7.37 -3.72
CA GLU A 45 -13.60 8.54 -4.56
C GLU A 45 -12.11 8.80 -4.76
N ASP A 46 -11.27 8.37 -3.81
CA ASP A 46 -9.81 8.51 -3.91
C ASP A 46 -9.15 7.35 -4.66
N PHE A 47 -9.88 6.31 -5.00
CA PHE A 47 -9.33 5.18 -5.76
C PHE A 47 -8.90 5.61 -7.15
N ILE A 48 -7.79 5.06 -7.64
CA ILE A 48 -7.22 5.42 -8.95
C ILE A 48 -7.22 4.18 -9.85
N PRO A 49 -8.29 3.97 -10.64
CA PRO A 49 -8.43 2.79 -11.49
C PRO A 49 -7.27 2.57 -12.46
N GLU A 50 -6.65 3.66 -12.94
CA GLU A 50 -5.50 3.60 -13.84
C GLU A 50 -4.24 3.01 -13.17
N LEU A 51 -4.18 3.03 -11.83
CA LEU A 51 -3.10 2.47 -11.03
C LEU A 51 -3.51 1.21 -10.26
N ASP A 52 -4.67 0.67 -10.53
CA ASP A 52 -5.09 -0.65 -10.09
C ASP A 52 -4.52 -1.70 -11.05
N LEU A 53 -3.42 -2.33 -10.61
CA LEU A 53 -2.62 -3.20 -11.48
C LEU A 53 -2.52 -4.61 -10.94
N VAL A 54 -2.61 -5.56 -11.85
CA VAL A 54 -2.34 -6.97 -11.61
C VAL A 54 -1.12 -7.45 -12.38
N LEU A 55 -0.43 -8.43 -11.80
CA LEU A 55 0.69 -9.13 -12.43
C LEU A 55 0.29 -10.56 -12.74
N GLU A 56 0.37 -10.93 -14.01
CA GLU A 56 0.21 -12.31 -14.47
C GLU A 56 1.57 -12.94 -14.78
N LEU A 57 1.71 -14.18 -14.38
CA LEU A 57 2.86 -15.03 -14.69
C LEU A 57 2.39 -16.26 -15.44
N ASN A 58 2.74 -16.38 -16.74
CA ASN A 58 2.31 -17.47 -17.61
C ASN A 58 0.78 -17.67 -17.65
N GLY A 59 0.00 -16.59 -17.55
CA GLY A 59 -1.48 -16.60 -17.54
C GLY A 59 -2.12 -16.79 -16.18
N GLU A 60 -1.34 -16.96 -15.10
CA GLU A 60 -1.84 -17.00 -13.73
C GLU A 60 -1.67 -15.64 -13.06
N LEU A 61 -2.71 -15.16 -12.37
CA LEU A 61 -2.74 -13.92 -11.64
C LEU A 61 -2.01 -14.13 -10.30
N VAL A 62 -0.85 -13.48 -10.11
CA VAL A 62 0.05 -13.75 -8.99
C VAL A 62 0.42 -12.53 -8.16
N GLY A 63 0.05 -11.33 -8.61
CA GLY A 63 0.33 -10.08 -7.88
C GLY A 63 -0.70 -9.00 -8.14
N SER A 64 -0.86 -8.09 -7.16
CA SER A 64 -1.73 -6.91 -7.28
C SER A 64 -1.14 -5.74 -6.49
N ILE A 65 -1.39 -4.52 -6.95
CA ILE A 65 -1.12 -3.26 -6.29
C ILE A 65 -2.21 -2.25 -6.64
N VAL A 66 -2.70 -1.53 -5.64
CA VAL A 66 -3.73 -0.50 -5.81
C VAL A 66 -3.29 0.83 -5.20
N TYR A 67 -3.83 1.91 -5.73
CA TYR A 67 -3.47 3.27 -5.31
C TYR A 67 -4.70 4.09 -4.93
N THR A 68 -4.50 4.97 -3.97
CA THR A 68 -5.42 6.05 -3.62
C THR A 68 -4.71 7.39 -3.69
N LYS A 69 -5.50 8.45 -3.84
CA LYS A 69 -5.03 9.82 -3.59
C LYS A 69 -4.84 10.03 -2.10
N ALA A 70 -3.83 10.81 -1.76
CA ALA A 70 -3.62 11.34 -0.44
C ALA A 70 -3.16 12.80 -0.57
N THR A 71 -3.00 13.50 0.55
CA THR A 71 -2.66 14.93 0.54
C THR A 71 -1.53 15.23 1.50
N LEU A 72 -0.64 16.11 1.08
CA LEU A 72 0.30 16.81 1.95
C LEU A 72 -0.19 18.24 2.15
N VAL A 73 -0.14 18.73 3.38
CA VAL A 73 -0.56 20.09 3.73
C VAL A 73 0.62 20.80 4.38
N ASP A 74 1.01 21.98 3.86
CA ASP A 74 2.09 22.76 4.44
C ASP A 74 1.62 23.72 5.56
N GLU A 75 2.56 24.46 6.16
CA GLU A 75 2.28 25.39 7.24
C GLU A 75 1.40 26.58 6.81
N GLN A 76 1.34 26.90 5.52
CA GLN A 76 0.45 27.91 4.92
C GLN A 76 -0.90 27.32 4.49
N ARG A 77 -1.20 26.04 4.85
CA ARG A 77 -2.39 25.30 4.45
C ARG A 77 -2.51 25.04 2.95
N GLN A 78 -1.43 25.15 2.22
CA GLN A 78 -1.42 24.75 0.81
C GLN A 78 -1.42 23.23 0.71
N LYS A 79 -2.25 22.72 -0.19
CA LYS A 79 -2.42 21.28 -0.40
C LYS A 79 -1.64 20.83 -1.62
N LYS A 80 -0.98 19.70 -1.50
CA LYS A 80 -0.35 18.97 -2.59
C LYS A 80 -0.97 17.57 -2.64
N GLU A 81 -1.64 17.24 -3.74
CA GLU A 81 -2.08 15.87 -3.98
C GLU A 81 -0.87 14.98 -4.25
N ILE A 82 -0.90 13.81 -3.65
CA ILE A 82 0.11 12.75 -3.76
C ILE A 82 -0.57 11.40 -3.87
N LEU A 83 0.22 10.37 -4.10
CA LEU A 83 -0.23 8.98 -4.07
C LEU A 83 0.06 8.32 -2.73
N SER A 84 -0.84 7.44 -2.31
CA SER A 84 -0.56 6.31 -1.43
C SER A 84 -0.87 5.01 -2.16
N PHE A 85 -0.30 3.88 -1.74
CA PHE A 85 -0.70 2.58 -2.24
C PHE A 85 -0.82 1.55 -1.11
N GLY A 86 -1.71 0.63 -1.32
CA GLY A 86 -1.96 -0.52 -0.46
C GLY A 86 -3.43 -0.95 -0.58
N PRO A 87 -3.65 -2.27 -0.51
CA PRO A 87 -2.65 -3.32 -0.36
C PRO A 87 -1.81 -3.58 -1.62
N VAL A 88 -0.60 -4.11 -1.41
CA VAL A 88 0.23 -4.68 -2.46
C VAL A 88 0.63 -6.09 -2.07
N GLY A 89 0.32 -7.08 -2.89
CA GLY A 89 0.55 -8.48 -2.59
C GLY A 89 1.10 -9.28 -3.76
N ILE A 90 1.89 -10.30 -3.42
CA ILE A 90 2.29 -11.39 -4.32
C ILE A 90 1.92 -12.68 -3.64
N LEU A 91 1.30 -13.62 -4.35
CA LEU A 91 0.97 -14.95 -3.83
C LEU A 91 2.21 -15.59 -3.16
N PRO A 92 2.07 -16.20 -1.97
CA PRO A 92 3.19 -16.72 -1.18
C PRO A 92 4.18 -17.58 -1.97
N GLN A 93 3.70 -18.49 -2.80
CA GLN A 93 4.53 -19.38 -3.62
C GLN A 93 5.34 -18.67 -4.71
N TYR A 94 5.00 -17.41 -5.03
CA TYR A 94 5.67 -16.57 -6.02
C TYR A 94 6.51 -15.45 -5.40
N GLN A 95 6.51 -15.32 -4.06
CA GLN A 95 7.32 -14.31 -3.37
C GLN A 95 8.82 -14.58 -3.50
N ARG A 96 9.64 -13.57 -3.19
CA ARG A 96 11.12 -13.61 -3.23
C ARG A 96 11.72 -13.93 -4.61
N LYS A 97 10.94 -13.86 -5.69
CA LYS A 97 11.36 -14.06 -7.10
C LYS A 97 11.47 -12.76 -7.89
N GLY A 98 11.42 -11.61 -7.23
CA GLY A 98 11.54 -10.29 -7.86
C GLY A 98 10.23 -9.76 -8.48
N LEU A 99 9.12 -10.50 -8.44
CA LEU A 99 7.85 -10.10 -9.06
C LEU A 99 7.25 -8.84 -8.42
N GLY A 100 7.28 -8.73 -7.09
CA GLY A 100 6.83 -7.52 -6.40
C GLY A 100 7.65 -6.28 -6.76
N LYS A 101 8.95 -6.45 -7.02
CA LYS A 101 9.78 -5.36 -7.54
C LYS A 101 9.29 -4.91 -8.90
N GLN A 102 9.08 -5.83 -9.84
CA GLN A 102 8.63 -5.52 -11.21
C GLN A 102 7.26 -4.83 -11.20
N LEU A 103 6.31 -5.32 -10.38
CA LEU A 103 4.98 -4.74 -10.25
C LEU A 103 5.07 -3.29 -9.74
N MET A 104 5.82 -3.04 -8.66
CA MET A 104 6.00 -1.70 -8.11
C MET A 104 6.73 -0.76 -9.08
N GLU A 105 7.80 -1.22 -9.76
CA GLU A 105 8.51 -0.38 -10.73
C GLU A 105 7.62 0.02 -11.92
N ALA A 106 6.81 -0.91 -12.42
CA ALA A 106 5.83 -0.63 -13.48
C ALA A 106 4.76 0.38 -13.01
N SER A 107 4.26 0.22 -11.77
CA SER A 107 3.27 1.15 -11.21
C SER A 107 3.86 2.56 -11.00
N PHE A 108 5.10 2.68 -10.51
CA PHE A 108 5.78 3.97 -10.36
C PHE A 108 6.01 4.67 -11.71
N ALA A 109 6.41 3.91 -12.74
CA ALA A 109 6.58 4.45 -14.09
C ALA A 109 5.27 4.97 -14.65
N ARG A 110 4.16 4.22 -14.46
CA ARG A 110 2.82 4.65 -14.88
C ARG A 110 2.35 5.87 -14.10
N ALA A 111 2.51 5.89 -12.78
CA ALA A 111 2.16 7.03 -11.94
C ALA A 111 2.93 8.31 -12.37
N ALA A 112 4.23 8.21 -12.62
CA ALA A 112 5.04 9.32 -13.11
C ALA A 112 4.58 9.81 -14.49
N HIS A 113 4.21 8.90 -15.39
CA HIS A 113 3.66 9.25 -16.71
C HIS A 113 2.31 9.98 -16.60
N MET A 114 1.49 9.65 -15.61
CA MET A 114 0.24 10.36 -15.30
C MET A 114 0.46 11.73 -14.65
N GLY A 115 1.71 12.09 -14.33
CA GLY A 115 2.05 13.40 -13.75
C GLY A 115 2.20 13.38 -12.23
N TRP A 116 2.04 12.24 -11.56
CA TRP A 116 2.30 12.13 -10.14
C TRP A 116 3.80 12.22 -9.85
N ASP A 117 4.13 12.93 -8.78
CA ASP A 117 5.52 13.20 -8.44
C ASP A 117 5.98 12.64 -7.09
N THR A 118 5.04 12.22 -6.23
CA THR A 118 5.31 11.80 -4.86
C THR A 118 4.39 10.64 -4.45
N VAL A 119 4.98 9.67 -3.75
CA VAL A 119 4.27 8.56 -3.11
C VAL A 119 4.63 8.52 -1.63
N VAL A 120 3.62 8.46 -0.76
CA VAL A 120 3.78 8.30 0.69
C VAL A 120 2.97 7.08 1.14
N ILE A 121 3.59 6.22 1.92
CA ILE A 121 2.97 4.97 2.38
C ILE A 121 3.27 4.70 3.85
N PHE A 122 2.42 3.90 4.47
CA PHE A 122 2.77 3.16 5.69
C PHE A 122 3.22 1.75 5.31
N GLY A 123 4.40 1.34 5.76
CA GLY A 123 4.89 0.01 5.45
C GLY A 123 6.19 -0.36 6.15
N ASN A 124 6.53 -1.64 6.09
CA ASN A 124 7.79 -2.15 6.62
C ASN A 124 8.97 -1.57 5.82
N PRO A 125 9.89 -0.82 6.46
CA PRO A 125 11.05 -0.22 5.81
C PRO A 125 11.92 -1.23 5.02
N GLU A 126 12.03 -2.47 5.50
CA GLU A 126 12.83 -3.51 4.83
C GLU A 126 12.30 -3.83 3.42
N ASN A 127 11.00 -3.73 3.22
CA ASN A 127 10.38 -4.00 1.92
C ASN A 127 10.53 -2.84 0.94
N TYR A 128 10.58 -1.58 1.44
CA TYR A 128 10.43 -0.41 0.58
C TYR A 128 11.70 0.43 0.42
N ILE A 129 12.64 0.40 1.38
CA ILE A 129 13.94 1.06 1.22
C ILE A 129 14.68 0.57 -0.05
N PRO A 130 14.72 -0.75 -0.35
CA PRO A 130 15.33 -1.24 -1.59
C PRO A 130 14.60 -0.80 -2.87
N ARG A 131 13.43 -0.18 -2.75
CA ARG A 131 12.60 0.38 -3.85
C ARG A 131 12.73 1.90 -3.97
N GLY A 132 13.68 2.49 -3.21
CA GLY A 132 13.98 3.91 -3.24
C GLY A 132 13.14 4.77 -2.30
N PHE A 133 12.35 4.16 -1.43
CA PHE A 133 11.69 4.89 -0.34
C PHE A 133 12.71 5.30 0.73
N LYS A 134 12.41 6.39 1.40
CA LYS A 134 13.21 6.90 2.53
C LYS A 134 12.28 7.29 3.67
N SER A 135 12.83 7.38 4.88
CA SER A 135 12.09 7.89 6.04
C SER A 135 11.44 9.24 5.73
N CYS A 136 10.20 9.39 6.15
CA CYS A 136 9.43 10.64 6.04
C CYS A 136 10.16 11.85 6.61
N LYS A 137 10.96 11.66 7.67
CA LYS A 137 11.78 12.72 8.28
C LYS A 137 12.78 13.35 7.30
N LYS A 138 13.30 12.59 6.33
CA LYS A 138 14.23 13.11 5.32
C LYS A 138 13.60 14.13 4.37
N TYR A 139 12.27 14.11 4.29
CA TYR A 139 11.47 14.99 3.44
C TYR A 139 10.61 15.96 4.25
N ASN A 140 10.79 16.04 5.59
CA ASN A 140 9.93 16.80 6.50
C ASN A 140 8.44 16.45 6.36
N VAL A 141 8.10 15.20 6.03
CA VAL A 141 6.72 14.71 6.01
C VAL A 141 6.40 14.08 7.36
N CYS A 142 5.36 14.52 8.04
CA CYS A 142 5.00 14.10 9.40
C CYS A 142 3.48 13.89 9.54
N LEU A 143 3.05 13.18 10.59
CA LEU A 143 1.62 13.06 10.95
C LEU A 143 1.13 14.20 11.82
N ALA A 144 2.00 14.70 12.66
CA ALA A 144 1.80 15.90 13.49
C ALA A 144 3.14 16.63 13.59
N PRO A 145 3.16 17.95 13.87
CA PRO A 145 4.41 18.70 13.97
C PRO A 145 5.41 18.02 14.92
N GLY A 146 6.58 17.66 14.38
CA GLY A 146 7.64 16.99 15.12
C GLY A 146 7.51 15.47 15.27
N VAL A 147 6.43 14.84 14.77
CA VAL A 147 6.20 13.39 14.85
C VAL A 147 6.42 12.74 13.49
N PHE A 148 7.47 11.93 13.39
CA PHE A 148 7.88 11.24 12.16
C PHE A 148 7.81 9.72 12.37
N PRO A 149 6.69 9.07 11.99
CA PRO A 149 6.56 7.62 12.18
C PRO A 149 7.62 6.83 11.42
N THR A 150 8.11 5.77 12.04
CA THR A 150 9.13 4.89 11.43
C THR A 150 8.60 4.20 10.18
N ALA A 151 7.32 3.81 10.19
CA ALA A 151 6.65 3.16 9.08
C ALA A 151 6.20 4.13 7.97
N LEU A 152 6.19 5.45 8.21
CA LEU A 152 5.84 6.42 7.17
C LEU A 152 7.02 6.65 6.24
N LEU A 153 6.87 6.22 5.01
CA LEU A 153 7.93 6.20 4.00
C LEU A 153 7.53 7.05 2.79
N VAL A 154 8.49 7.75 2.24
CA VAL A 154 8.30 8.69 1.13
C VAL A 154 9.20 8.30 -0.04
N LYS A 155 8.66 8.38 -1.24
CA LYS A 155 9.39 8.27 -2.51
C LYS A 155 8.99 9.43 -3.42
N GLU A 156 9.96 10.24 -3.83
CA GLU A 156 9.79 11.15 -4.96
C GLU A 156 9.90 10.36 -6.26
N LEU A 157 8.87 10.43 -7.09
CA LEU A 157 8.90 9.93 -8.47
C LEU A 157 9.60 10.96 -9.39
N LYS A 158 9.51 12.24 -9.03
CA LYS A 158 10.24 13.34 -9.64
C LYS A 158 11.17 13.95 -8.59
N PRO A 159 12.49 13.90 -8.77
CA PRO A 159 13.43 14.47 -7.80
C PRO A 159 13.15 15.94 -7.48
N GLY A 160 13.14 16.30 -6.19
CA GLY A 160 12.87 17.66 -5.73
C GLY A 160 11.38 18.05 -5.73
N ALA A 161 10.47 17.10 -5.82
CA ALA A 161 9.04 17.34 -5.73
C ALA A 161 8.61 17.87 -4.36
N LEU A 162 9.35 17.50 -3.31
CA LEU A 162 9.20 18.00 -1.95
C LEU A 162 10.37 18.96 -1.65
N ASP A 163 10.07 20.23 -1.53
CA ASP A 163 11.03 21.34 -1.47
C ASP A 163 11.62 21.62 -0.07
N GLY A 164 11.53 20.63 0.83
CA GLY A 164 12.08 20.70 2.18
C GLY A 164 11.24 21.44 3.22
N ARG A 165 10.11 22.05 2.85
CA ARG A 165 9.15 22.60 3.81
C ARG A 165 8.52 21.49 4.65
N LEU A 166 7.91 21.86 5.78
CA LEU A 166 7.19 20.90 6.60
C LEU A 166 5.85 20.54 5.95
N TRP A 167 5.62 19.24 5.82
CA TRP A 167 4.40 18.67 5.25
C TRP A 167 3.68 17.80 6.28
N LEU A 168 2.40 18.07 6.51
CA LEU A 168 1.50 17.18 7.24
C LEU A 168 0.86 16.20 6.26
N TYR A 169 1.06 14.91 6.48
CA TYR A 169 0.42 13.85 5.71
C TYR A 169 -1.03 13.66 6.15
N GLN A 170 -1.90 13.63 5.19
CA GLN A 170 -3.30 13.29 5.33
C GLN A 170 -3.60 12.14 4.36
N GLY A 171 -3.76 10.95 4.90
CA GLY A 171 -4.14 9.75 4.14
C GLY A 171 -5.56 9.85 3.60
N SER A 172 -5.89 8.98 2.66
CA SER A 172 -7.26 8.80 2.20
C SER A 172 -8.15 8.23 3.31
N SER A 173 -9.40 8.64 3.36
CA SER A 173 -10.41 8.00 4.22
C SER A 173 -10.66 6.54 3.84
N ALA A 174 -10.26 6.12 2.64
CA ALA A 174 -10.27 4.73 2.19
C ALA A 174 -9.48 3.79 3.13
N GLU A 175 -8.44 4.28 3.80
CA GLU A 175 -7.64 3.50 4.75
C GLU A 175 -8.46 2.98 5.95
N ASN A 176 -9.63 3.58 6.22
CA ASN A 176 -10.51 3.21 7.34
C ASN A 176 -11.72 2.35 6.92
N LEU A 177 -11.82 1.93 5.65
CA LEU A 177 -12.98 1.19 5.12
C LEU A 177 -13.13 -0.21 5.74
N CYS A 178 -12.10 -0.78 6.34
CA CYS A 178 -12.13 -2.06 7.04
C CYS A 178 -12.26 -1.92 8.57
N ALA A 179 -12.59 -0.74 9.10
CA ALA A 179 -12.68 -0.51 10.55
C ALA A 179 -13.79 -1.31 11.24
N ASP A 180 -14.86 -1.73 10.53
CA ASP A 180 -15.86 -2.63 11.08
C ASP A 180 -15.38 -4.09 10.98
N ALA A 181 -14.88 -4.59 12.11
CA ALA A 181 -14.37 -5.96 12.22
C ALA A 181 -15.43 -7.03 11.96
N GLN A 182 -16.74 -6.75 12.19
CA GLN A 182 -17.81 -7.71 11.93
C GLN A 182 -18.10 -7.81 10.45
N GLU A 183 -18.08 -6.70 9.73
CA GLU A 183 -18.23 -6.71 8.27
C GLU A 183 -17.04 -7.41 7.61
N ALA A 184 -15.82 -7.11 8.05
CA ALA A 184 -14.62 -7.77 7.55
C ALA A 184 -14.64 -9.29 7.79
N ALA A 185 -15.11 -9.73 8.95
CA ALA A 185 -15.23 -11.15 9.26
C ALA A 185 -16.29 -11.84 8.37
N ARG A 186 -17.45 -11.20 8.16
CA ARG A 186 -18.49 -11.74 7.26
C ARG A 186 -18.01 -11.86 5.81
N PHE A 187 -17.22 -10.92 5.36
CA PHE A 187 -16.59 -10.99 4.03
C PHE A 187 -15.56 -12.12 3.95
N ASP A 188 -14.75 -12.30 5.02
CA ASP A 188 -13.78 -13.39 5.09
C ASP A 188 -14.43 -14.78 5.09
N ASP A 189 -15.64 -14.93 5.65
CA ASP A 189 -16.41 -16.19 5.66
C ASP A 189 -16.80 -16.67 4.24
N GLU A 190 -16.74 -15.79 3.24
CA GLU A 190 -16.95 -16.17 1.84
C GLU A 190 -15.77 -16.91 1.21
N PHE A 191 -14.63 -16.97 1.88
CA PHE A 191 -13.41 -17.65 1.43
C PHE A 191 -13.21 -18.97 2.19
N PRO A 192 -12.40 -19.90 1.66
CA PRO A 192 -12.07 -21.11 2.37
C PRO A 192 -11.50 -20.81 3.77
N PRO A 193 -11.95 -21.53 4.81
CA PRO A 193 -11.47 -21.30 6.18
C PRO A 193 -9.96 -21.53 6.29
N LYS A 194 -9.29 -20.66 7.07
CA LYS A 194 -7.86 -20.75 7.37
C LYS A 194 -7.62 -20.54 8.85
N GLU A 195 -6.62 -21.20 9.38
CA GLU A 195 -6.23 -21.07 10.78
C GLU A 195 -5.59 -19.70 11.03
N LYS A 196 -6.12 -18.97 12.01
CA LYS A 196 -5.55 -17.71 12.48
C LYS A 196 -4.48 -18.03 13.53
N GLY A 197 -3.31 -17.42 13.41
CA GLY A 197 -2.21 -17.71 14.32
C GLY A 197 -1.22 -16.54 14.44
N TRP A 198 -0.41 -16.61 15.47
CA TRP A 198 0.66 -15.65 15.68
C TRP A 198 1.87 -15.94 14.79
N GLN A 199 2.50 -14.87 14.31
CA GLN A 199 3.77 -14.91 13.59
C GLN A 199 4.69 -13.75 14.01
N PRO A 200 6.02 -13.92 13.94
CA PRO A 200 6.98 -12.86 14.30
C PRO A 200 6.80 -11.54 13.50
N SER A 201 6.24 -11.61 12.30
CA SER A 201 5.93 -10.43 11.48
C SER A 201 4.93 -9.49 12.16
N GLN A 202 4.05 -10.01 13.00
CA GLN A 202 3.06 -9.21 13.74
C GLN A 202 3.73 -8.32 14.79
N GLU A 203 4.75 -8.83 15.48
CA GLU A 203 5.53 -8.03 16.42
C GLU A 203 6.34 -6.96 15.70
N LEU A 204 6.94 -7.27 14.54
CA LEU A 204 7.63 -6.29 13.71
C LEU A 204 6.68 -5.21 13.22
N PHE A 205 5.48 -5.60 12.78
CA PHE A 205 4.44 -4.65 12.38
C PHE A 205 4.05 -3.72 13.53
N PHE A 206 3.84 -4.28 14.73
CA PHE A 206 3.54 -3.49 15.92
C PHE A 206 4.65 -2.47 16.21
N ILE A 207 5.91 -2.90 16.21
CA ILE A 207 7.07 -2.01 16.44
C ILE A 207 7.10 -0.87 15.41
N TYR A 208 7.00 -1.17 14.11
CA TYR A 208 7.09 -0.15 13.07
C TYR A 208 5.91 0.83 13.12
N SER A 209 4.69 0.35 13.37
CA SER A 209 3.48 1.16 13.38
C SER A 209 3.36 2.06 14.61
N HIS A 210 3.99 1.68 15.73
CA HIS A 210 3.93 2.43 17.00
C HIS A 210 5.22 3.20 17.32
N SER A 211 6.23 3.16 16.46
CA SER A 211 7.49 3.87 16.67
C SER A 211 7.56 5.15 15.85
N SER A 212 8.11 6.20 16.47
CA SER A 212 8.30 7.50 15.83
C SER A 212 9.61 8.13 16.25
N VAL A 213 10.22 8.90 15.34
CA VAL A 213 11.29 9.83 15.70
C VAL A 213 10.64 11.15 16.08
N VAL A 214 10.91 11.64 17.27
CA VAL A 214 10.41 12.94 17.79
C VAL A 214 11.53 13.95 17.70
N ARG A 215 11.20 15.23 17.51
CA ARG A 215 12.16 16.34 17.59
C ARG A 215 12.37 16.76 19.03
#